data_ed95f522251a4c6ece7b60aea4b3e904
#
_entry.id   ed95f522251a4c6ece7b60aea4b3e904
#
_cell.length_a   1.000
_cell.length_b   1.000
_cell.length_c   1.000
_cell.angle_alpha   90.00
_cell.angle_beta   90.00
_cell.angle_gamma   90.00
#
_symmetry.space_group_name_H-M   'P 1'
#
loop_
_entity.id
_entity.type
_entity.pdbx_description
1 polymer ?
#
loop_
_entity_poly.entity_id
_entity_poly.type
_entity_poly.pdbx_seq_one_letter_code
_entity_poly.pdbx_strand_id
1 'polypeptide(L)'
;MEGQVFIGPMCPVVQVGQECPDQPYQATLTVNSPTGERIVQIQTENDGSFKIPLAPGEYILHPESPNVMPFAQEQPFTVEAEKFTQVIVNYDSGIR
;
A
#
# COMPACT_ATOMS: atom_id res chain seq x y z
N MET A 1 -4.19 7.55 -9.27
CA MET A 1 -3.73 7.07 -7.96
C MET A 1 -2.21 7.06 -7.92
N GLU A 2 -1.64 7.64 -6.91
CA GLU A 2 -0.21 7.58 -6.66
C GLU A 2 0.05 7.48 -5.17
N GLY A 3 1.21 6.98 -4.80
CA GLY A 3 1.51 6.87 -3.39
C GLY A 3 2.79 6.11 -3.11
N GLN A 4 2.85 5.63 -1.88
CA GLN A 4 4.04 4.99 -1.34
C GLN A 4 3.64 3.83 -0.45
N VAL A 5 4.41 2.75 -0.52
CA VAL A 5 4.24 1.57 0.33
C VAL A 5 5.40 1.50 1.31
N PHE A 6 5.06 1.29 2.57
CA PHE A 6 6.03 1.09 3.65
C PHE A 6 5.79 -0.23 4.35
N ILE A 7 6.79 -0.73 5.03
CA ILE A 7 6.68 -1.91 5.87
C ILE A 7 7.31 -1.61 7.23
N GLY A 8 6.64 -2.02 8.29
CA GLY A 8 7.11 -1.86 9.67
C GLY A 8 6.23 -2.59 10.65
N PRO A 9 6.63 -2.67 11.90
CA PRO A 9 7.91 -2.18 12.44
C PRO A 9 9.09 -3.04 11.99
N MET A 10 10.28 -2.44 11.90
CA MET A 10 11.48 -3.15 11.48
C MET A 10 12.27 -3.71 12.65
N CYS A 11 11.95 -3.28 13.87
CA CYS A 11 12.57 -3.78 15.10
C CYS A 11 11.48 -4.20 16.08
N PRO A 12 11.68 -5.29 16.82
CA PRO A 12 10.67 -5.76 17.78
C PRO A 12 10.51 -4.84 18.98
N VAL A 13 11.58 -4.14 19.36
CA VAL A 13 11.56 -3.19 20.48
C VAL A 13 12.37 -1.97 20.07
N VAL A 14 11.79 -0.78 20.30
CA VAL A 14 12.50 0.47 20.09
C VAL A 14 13.08 0.91 21.44
N GLN A 15 14.39 1.06 21.48
CA GLN A 15 15.10 1.50 22.68
C GLN A 15 15.45 2.97 22.57
N VAL A 16 15.68 3.61 23.72
CA VAL A 16 16.10 5.01 23.74
C VAL A 16 17.41 5.16 22.95
N GLY A 17 17.44 6.08 22.01
CA GLY A 17 18.60 6.30 21.17
C GLY A 17 18.66 5.43 19.92
N GLN A 18 17.73 4.52 19.73
CA GLN A 18 17.63 3.71 18.51
C GLN A 18 16.43 4.13 17.70
N GLU A 19 16.61 4.18 16.40
CA GLU A 19 15.52 4.45 15.46
C GLU A 19 15.35 3.28 14.52
N CYS A 20 14.11 2.85 14.35
CA CYS A 20 13.76 1.80 13.38
C CYS A 20 12.58 2.29 12.58
N PRO A 21 12.78 3.27 11.70
CA PRO A 21 11.70 3.80 10.89
C PRO A 21 11.19 2.73 9.94
N ASP A 22 9.92 2.86 9.54
CA ASP A 22 9.37 2.03 8.49
C ASP A 22 10.20 2.19 7.22
N GLN A 23 10.31 1.11 6.46
CA GLN A 23 11.09 1.10 5.24
C GLN A 23 10.18 1.08 4.02
N PRO A 24 10.62 1.67 2.90
CA PRO A 24 9.92 1.48 1.64
C PRO A 24 9.84 -0.02 1.30
N TYR A 25 8.72 -0.43 0.72
CA TYR A 25 8.48 -1.83 0.44
C TYR A 25 7.89 -2.02 -0.94
N GLN A 26 8.54 -2.82 -1.77
CA GLN A 26 8.02 -3.19 -3.06
C GLN A 26 6.92 -4.23 -2.87
N ALA A 27 5.73 -3.94 -3.39
CA ALA A 27 4.57 -4.79 -3.20
C ALA A 27 3.72 -4.86 -4.46
N THR A 28 2.86 -5.87 -4.52
CA THR A 28 1.83 -5.97 -5.54
C THR A 28 0.53 -5.45 -4.95
N LEU A 29 -0.11 -4.55 -5.68
CA LEU A 29 -1.36 -3.93 -5.27
C LEU A 29 -2.43 -4.25 -6.30
N THR A 30 -3.60 -4.65 -5.84
CA THR A 30 -4.75 -4.89 -6.70
C THR A 30 -5.79 -3.81 -6.45
N VAL A 31 -6.28 -3.21 -7.54
CA VAL A 31 -7.35 -2.21 -7.47
C VAL A 31 -8.64 -2.89 -7.89
N ASN A 32 -9.61 -2.87 -6.99
CA ASN A 32 -10.92 -3.49 -7.22
C ASN A 32 -12.01 -2.43 -7.28
N SER A 33 -13.11 -2.75 -7.95
CA SER A 33 -14.32 -1.96 -7.85
C SER A 33 -14.99 -2.21 -6.50
N PRO A 34 -15.91 -1.32 -6.06
CA PRO A 34 -16.65 -1.54 -4.81
C PRO A 34 -17.44 -2.85 -4.79
N THR A 35 -17.75 -3.40 -5.95
CA THR A 35 -18.45 -4.69 -6.07
C THR A 35 -17.52 -5.89 -6.02
N GLY A 36 -16.20 -5.66 -5.96
CA GLY A 36 -15.21 -6.73 -5.84
C GLY A 36 -14.57 -7.17 -7.14
N GLU A 37 -14.88 -6.53 -8.26
CA GLU A 37 -14.24 -6.86 -9.53
C GLU A 37 -12.83 -6.27 -9.59
N ARG A 38 -11.87 -7.09 -10.02
CA ARG A 38 -10.50 -6.61 -10.21
C ARG A 38 -10.43 -5.72 -11.43
N ILE A 39 -9.95 -4.49 -11.23
CA ILE A 39 -9.81 -3.53 -12.30
C ILE A 39 -8.38 -3.57 -12.86
N VAL A 40 -7.39 -3.53 -11.98
CA VAL A 40 -5.98 -3.58 -12.38
C VAL A 40 -5.13 -4.08 -11.22
N GLN A 41 -4.01 -4.72 -11.55
CA GLN A 41 -3.03 -5.15 -10.57
C GLN A 41 -1.68 -4.55 -10.98
N ILE A 42 -1.01 -3.93 -10.02
CA ILE A 42 0.28 -3.27 -10.26
C ILE A 42 1.32 -3.75 -9.28
N GLN A 43 2.58 -3.66 -9.71
CA GLN A 43 3.72 -3.86 -8.82
C GLN A 43 4.40 -2.52 -8.62
N THR A 44 4.65 -2.16 -7.36
CA THR A 44 5.31 -0.90 -7.06
C THR A 44 6.79 -0.95 -7.45
N GLU A 45 7.41 0.24 -7.51
CA GLU A 45 8.85 0.33 -7.73
C GLU A 45 9.62 -0.20 -6.53
N ASN A 46 10.95 -0.35 -6.68
CA ASN A 46 11.79 -0.87 -5.61
C ASN A 46 11.73 -0.03 -4.33
N ASP A 47 11.46 1.26 -4.47
CA ASP A 47 11.32 2.18 -3.33
C ASP A 47 9.89 2.23 -2.79
N GLY A 48 9.00 1.36 -3.27
CA GLY A 48 7.62 1.31 -2.83
C GLY A 48 6.71 2.33 -3.48
N SER A 49 7.24 3.19 -4.34
CA SER A 49 6.42 4.21 -4.99
C SER A 49 5.57 3.62 -6.11
N PHE A 50 4.42 4.21 -6.35
CA PHE A 50 3.55 3.81 -7.45
C PHE A 50 2.75 4.99 -7.95
N LYS A 51 2.42 4.94 -9.24
CA LYS A 51 1.57 5.93 -9.87
C LYS A 51 0.87 5.26 -11.05
N ILE A 52 -0.46 5.34 -11.06
CA ILE A 52 -1.27 4.75 -12.12
C ILE A 52 -2.47 5.64 -12.41
N PRO A 53 -2.77 5.93 -13.68
CA PRO A 53 -3.97 6.66 -14.00
C PRO A 53 -5.20 5.78 -13.84
N LEU A 54 -6.24 6.33 -13.22
CA LEU A 54 -7.53 5.67 -13.06
C LEU A 54 -8.64 6.65 -13.43
N ALA A 55 -9.72 6.14 -14.00
CA ALA A 55 -10.90 6.94 -14.26
C ALA A 55 -11.51 7.42 -12.94
N PRO A 56 -12.14 8.59 -12.91
CA PRO A 56 -12.82 9.05 -11.71
C PRO A 56 -13.84 8.03 -11.21
N GLY A 57 -13.88 7.80 -9.92
CA GLY A 57 -14.79 6.84 -9.31
C GLY A 57 -14.29 6.33 -7.98
N GLU A 58 -15.05 5.39 -7.43
CA GLU A 58 -14.71 4.75 -6.16
C GLU A 58 -14.04 3.41 -6.42
N TYR A 59 -13.01 3.12 -5.63
CA TYR A 59 -12.21 1.90 -5.75
C TYR A 59 -11.84 1.37 -4.39
N ILE A 60 -11.40 0.12 -4.36
CA ILE A 60 -10.85 -0.51 -3.16
C ILE A 60 -9.44 -0.97 -3.51
N LEU A 61 -8.47 -0.54 -2.72
CA LEU A 61 -7.08 -0.96 -2.85
C LEU A 61 -6.87 -2.19 -1.98
N HIS A 62 -6.47 -3.30 -2.61
CA HIS A 62 -6.19 -4.55 -1.93
C HIS A 62 -4.69 -4.85 -2.05
N PRO A 63 -3.91 -4.56 -1.00
CA PRO A 63 -2.50 -4.93 -1.00
C PRO A 63 -2.34 -6.45 -0.92
N GLU A 64 -1.55 -7.01 -1.84
CA GLU A 64 -1.32 -8.44 -1.87
C GLU A 64 -0.24 -8.83 -0.87
N SER A 65 -0.40 -10.01 -0.27
CA SER A 65 0.59 -10.57 0.65
C SER A 65 0.96 -11.97 0.20
N PRO A 66 2.25 -12.27 0.01
CA PRO A 66 2.66 -13.61 -0.40
C PRO A 66 2.43 -14.67 0.68
N ASN A 67 2.37 -14.23 1.94
CA ASN A 67 2.18 -15.08 3.11
C ASN A 67 1.24 -14.37 4.08
N VAL A 68 1.07 -14.94 5.28
CA VAL A 68 0.29 -14.29 6.33
C VAL A 68 0.89 -12.92 6.67
N MET A 69 2.20 -12.82 6.70
CA MET A 69 2.93 -11.58 6.91
C MET A 69 3.97 -11.41 5.81
N PRO A 70 4.27 -10.20 5.37
CA PRO A 70 3.68 -8.94 5.84
C PRO A 70 2.23 -8.77 5.34
N PHE A 71 1.45 -8.01 6.07
CA PHE A 71 0.03 -7.83 5.79
C PHE A 71 -0.36 -6.35 5.82
N ALA A 72 -1.24 -5.96 4.92
CA ALA A 72 -1.85 -4.64 4.93
C ALA A 72 -3.34 -4.79 4.62
N GLN A 73 -4.15 -3.96 5.26
CA GLN A 73 -5.60 -4.02 5.10
C GLN A 73 -6.02 -3.38 3.79
N GLU A 74 -7.14 -3.83 3.25
CA GLU A 74 -7.81 -3.14 2.17
C GLU A 74 -8.24 -1.75 2.61
N GLN A 75 -8.19 -0.81 1.68
CA GLN A 75 -8.66 0.54 1.97
C GLN A 75 -9.43 1.09 0.78
N PRO A 76 -10.60 1.68 1.03
CA PRO A 76 -11.34 2.35 -0.03
C PRO A 76 -10.70 3.70 -0.34
N PHE A 77 -10.79 4.11 -1.59
CA PHE A 77 -10.34 5.43 -2.00
C PHE A 77 -11.18 5.92 -3.16
N THR A 78 -11.21 7.24 -3.35
CA THR A 78 -11.95 7.87 -4.43
C THR A 78 -10.98 8.61 -5.33
N VAL A 79 -11.13 8.41 -6.65
CA VAL A 79 -10.36 9.15 -7.65
C VAL A 79 -11.23 10.28 -8.18
N GLU A 80 -10.71 11.49 -8.09
CA GLU A 80 -11.39 12.67 -8.61
C GLU A 80 -10.84 13.04 -9.99
N ALA A 81 -11.68 13.65 -10.82
CA ALA A 81 -11.27 14.13 -12.12
C ALA A 81 -10.15 15.18 -11.98
N GLU A 82 -9.15 15.10 -12.88
CA GLU A 82 -8.05 16.07 -12.96
C GLU A 82 -7.12 16.08 -11.74
N LYS A 83 -7.22 15.06 -10.88
CA LYS A 83 -6.36 14.94 -9.70
C LYS A 83 -5.86 13.52 -9.54
N PHE A 84 -4.64 13.39 -8.99
CA PHE A 84 -4.16 12.10 -8.52
C PHE A 84 -4.47 11.96 -7.04
N THR A 85 -5.22 10.91 -6.69
CA THR A 85 -5.47 10.58 -5.30
C THR A 85 -4.21 9.99 -4.70
N GLN A 86 -3.77 10.53 -3.57
CA GLN A 86 -2.60 10.01 -2.87
C GLN A 86 -3.01 8.96 -1.86
N VAL A 87 -2.29 7.84 -1.86
CA VAL A 87 -2.58 6.70 -1.00
C VAL A 87 -1.29 6.24 -0.35
N ILE A 88 -1.32 6.05 0.96
CA ILE A 88 -0.20 5.49 1.71
C ILE A 88 -0.61 4.11 2.17
N VAL A 89 0.23 3.11 1.86
CA VAL A 89 -0.01 1.73 2.25
C VAL A 89 1.06 1.32 3.26
N ASN A 90 0.62 0.83 4.42
CA ASN A 90 1.51 0.38 5.47
C ASN A 90 1.32 -1.11 5.70
N TYR A 91 2.37 -1.89 5.42
CA TYR A 91 2.38 -3.32 5.71
C TYR A 91 2.86 -3.56 7.13
N ASP A 92 2.21 -4.50 7.81
CA ASP A 92 2.67 -5.02 9.10
C ASP A 92 3.68 -6.12 8.82
N SER A 93 4.92 -5.91 9.27
CA SER A 93 5.99 -6.88 9.03
C SER A 93 5.84 -8.17 9.83
N GLY A 94 5.01 -8.15 10.87
CA GLY A 94 4.88 -9.27 11.79
C GLY A 94 5.90 -9.28 12.92
N ILE A 95 6.80 -8.33 12.95
CA ILE A 95 7.79 -8.20 14.04
C ILE A 95 7.09 -7.61 15.27
N ARG A 96 7.24 -8.25 16.42
CA ARG A 96 6.61 -7.84 17.67
C ARG A 96 7.63 -7.67 18.79
#